data_c0211139ce44eb014657d2613fc776bc
#
_entry.id   c0211139ce44eb014657d2613fc776bc
#
_cell.length_a   1.000
_cell.length_b   1.000
_cell.length_c   1.000
_cell.angle_alpha   90.00
_cell.angle_beta   90.00
_cell.angle_gamma   90.00
#
_symmetry.space_group_name_H-M   'P 1'
#
loop_
_entity.id
_entity.type
_entity.pdbx_description
1 polymer ?
#
loop_
_entity_poly.entity_id
_entity_poly.type
_entity_poly.pdbx_seq_one_letter_code
_entity_poly.pdbx_strand_id
1 'polypeptide(L)'
;RLNDFKQIDYLNTIGNLIHEFDVGYNSETKAYLVAIQLIWLYNDNPNNFKSACAYSNYQLDKQRFEHTLSTFNCTWRGIRASQTGGQLVVKFPEAIHISNGQRDILTFISMLFRARQHLKKDANILIIDEVFDYLDDANLTAAQYYITTFIKDFNDEGKRLYPIILTHLDRK
;
A
#
# COMPACT_ATOMS: atom_id res chain seq x y z
N ARG A 1 28.63 1.52 -4.58
CA ARG A 1 28.27 2.97 -4.50
C ARG A 1 26.74 3.18 -4.59
N LEU A 2 26.01 2.51 -5.52
CA LEU A 2 24.53 2.62 -5.57
C LEU A 2 23.87 1.98 -4.34
N ASN A 3 24.41 0.84 -3.89
CA ASN A 3 23.92 0.15 -2.69
C ASN A 3 24.14 0.96 -1.41
N ASP A 4 25.15 1.80 -1.37
CA ASP A 4 25.42 2.67 -0.21
C ASP A 4 24.34 3.77 -0.11
N PHE A 5 23.85 4.29 -1.25
CA PHE A 5 22.76 5.25 -1.28
C PHE A 5 21.42 4.65 -0.85
N LYS A 6 21.18 3.35 -1.13
CA LYS A 6 19.96 2.65 -0.71
C LYS A 6 19.87 2.45 0.82
N GLN A 7 20.97 2.54 1.52
CA GLN A 7 21.00 2.44 2.99
C GLN A 7 20.60 3.76 3.70
N ILE A 8 20.51 4.86 2.95
CA ILE A 8 20.10 6.15 3.50
C ILE A 8 18.58 6.27 3.31
N ASP A 9 17.80 6.12 4.40
CA ASP A 9 16.34 6.02 4.39
C ASP A 9 15.64 7.09 3.53
N TYR A 10 15.99 8.36 3.74
CA TYR A 10 15.38 9.46 2.99
C TYR A 10 15.77 9.43 1.51
N LEU A 11 17.02 9.10 1.21
CA LEU A 11 17.51 9.05 -0.16
C LEU A 11 16.88 7.90 -0.93
N ASN A 12 16.74 6.74 -0.27
CA ASN A 12 16.07 5.59 -0.84
C ASN A 12 14.58 5.88 -1.13
N THR A 13 13.87 6.49 -0.18
CA THR A 13 12.46 6.86 -0.35
C THR A 13 12.29 7.83 -1.53
N ILE A 14 13.10 8.87 -1.62
CA ILE A 14 13.02 9.85 -2.70
C ILE A 14 13.45 9.24 -4.04
N GLY A 15 14.50 8.43 -4.05
CA GLY A 15 14.97 7.76 -5.26
C GLY A 15 13.90 6.82 -5.84
N ASN A 16 13.24 6.06 -5.00
CA ASN A 16 12.13 5.17 -5.39
C ASN A 16 10.91 5.98 -5.89
N LEU A 17 10.55 7.05 -5.20
CA LEU A 17 9.48 7.94 -5.65
C LEU A 17 9.74 8.50 -7.05
N ILE A 18 10.94 9.00 -7.30
CA ILE A 18 11.32 9.55 -8.61
C ILE A 18 11.28 8.46 -9.68
N HIS A 19 11.72 7.25 -9.35
CA HIS A 19 11.71 6.12 -10.28
C HIS A 19 10.28 5.66 -10.61
N GLU A 20 9.41 5.56 -9.61
CA GLU A 20 8.02 5.11 -9.79
C GLU A 20 7.15 6.12 -10.56
N PHE A 21 7.39 7.43 -10.39
CA PHE A 21 6.63 8.45 -11.11
C PHE A 21 7.10 8.66 -12.56
N ASP A 22 8.09 7.90 -13.03
CA ASP A 22 8.61 7.93 -14.41
C ASP A 22 8.79 9.37 -14.93
N VAL A 23 9.42 10.21 -14.13
CA VAL A 23 9.65 11.62 -14.46
C VAL A 23 10.75 11.75 -15.54
N GLY A 24 10.71 10.87 -16.55
CA GLY A 24 11.65 10.86 -17.67
C GLY A 24 13.07 10.37 -17.32
N TYR A 25 13.24 9.72 -16.18
CA TYR A 25 14.52 9.18 -15.74
C TYR A 25 14.57 7.66 -15.89
N ASN A 26 14.89 7.19 -17.09
CA ASN A 26 14.98 5.76 -17.43
C ASN A 26 16.14 5.01 -16.73
N SER A 27 16.75 5.58 -15.70
CA SER A 27 17.90 4.99 -15.02
C SER A 27 17.83 5.28 -13.52
N GLU A 28 17.93 4.22 -12.74
CA GLU A 28 18.00 4.27 -11.28
C GLU A 28 19.08 5.25 -10.79
N THR A 29 20.23 5.28 -11.45
CA THR A 29 21.32 6.22 -11.11
C THR A 29 20.89 7.67 -11.26
N LYS A 30 20.13 8.02 -12.30
CA LYS A 30 19.62 9.38 -12.49
C LYS A 30 18.59 9.73 -11.41
N ALA A 31 17.71 8.80 -11.02
CA ALA A 31 16.76 8.99 -9.95
C ALA A 31 17.46 9.33 -8.62
N TYR A 32 18.55 8.66 -8.29
CA TYR A 32 19.33 8.97 -7.09
C TYR A 32 20.05 10.32 -7.17
N LEU A 33 20.55 10.73 -8.35
CA LEU A 33 21.14 12.05 -8.52
C LEU A 33 20.11 13.17 -8.31
N VAL A 34 18.89 12.99 -8.83
CA VAL A 34 17.79 13.91 -8.57
C VAL A 34 17.39 13.90 -7.09
N ALA A 35 17.38 12.74 -6.45
CA ALA A 35 17.14 12.63 -5.01
C ALA A 35 18.15 13.45 -4.19
N ILE A 36 19.44 13.41 -4.57
CA ILE A 36 20.49 14.23 -3.93
C ILE A 36 20.20 15.73 -4.08
N GLN A 37 19.77 16.16 -5.28
CA GLN A 37 19.38 17.56 -5.51
C GLN A 37 18.17 17.95 -4.65
N LEU A 38 17.18 17.07 -4.50
CA LEU A 38 16.01 17.31 -3.65
C LEU A 38 16.39 17.41 -2.18
N ILE A 39 17.36 16.59 -1.71
CA ILE A 39 17.89 16.71 -0.34
C ILE A 39 18.58 18.06 -0.13
N TRP A 40 19.25 18.55 -1.14
CA TRP A 40 19.86 19.89 -1.08
C TRP A 40 18.82 20.99 -0.92
N LEU A 41 17.72 20.89 -1.68
CA LEU A 41 16.55 21.77 -1.52
C LEU A 41 15.86 21.60 -0.16
N TYR A 42 15.89 20.39 0.41
CA TYR A 42 15.39 20.12 1.76
C TYR A 42 16.14 20.94 2.82
N ASN A 43 17.45 21.06 2.71
CA ASN A 43 18.25 21.83 3.65
C ASN A 43 17.91 23.33 3.59
N ASP A 44 17.43 23.79 2.44
CA ASP A 44 16.96 25.16 2.27
C ASP A 44 15.57 25.40 2.90
N ASN A 45 14.62 24.46 2.72
CA ASN A 45 13.28 24.55 3.31
C ASN A 45 12.72 23.18 3.74
N PRO A 46 13.09 22.70 4.96
CA PRO A 46 12.72 21.36 5.44
C PRO A 46 11.21 21.10 5.56
N ASN A 47 10.44 22.12 5.93
CA ASN A 47 9.00 21.97 6.15
C ASN A 47 8.23 21.76 4.84
N ASN A 48 8.54 22.54 3.81
CA ASN A 48 7.95 22.39 2.49
C ASN A 48 8.32 21.06 1.88
N PHE A 49 9.58 20.61 2.05
CA PHE A 49 10.03 19.33 1.57
C PHE A 49 9.30 18.15 2.24
N LYS A 50 9.16 18.15 3.57
CA LYS A 50 8.40 17.15 4.31
C LYS A 50 6.94 17.08 3.84
N SER A 51 6.32 18.23 3.63
CA SER A 51 4.95 18.32 3.12
C SER A 51 4.82 17.73 1.71
N ALA A 52 5.78 18.02 0.83
CA ALA A 52 5.82 17.45 -0.51
C ALA A 52 6.02 15.92 -0.50
N CYS A 53 6.93 15.41 0.34
CA CYS A 53 7.12 13.97 0.51
C CYS A 53 5.86 13.28 1.05
N ALA A 54 5.21 13.86 2.05
CA ALA A 54 3.96 13.33 2.59
C ALA A 54 2.85 13.28 1.53
N TYR A 55 2.74 14.32 0.72
CA TYR A 55 1.78 14.37 -0.40
C TYR A 55 2.12 13.32 -1.48
N SER A 56 3.38 13.15 -1.83
CA SER A 56 3.81 12.16 -2.82
C SER A 56 3.54 10.73 -2.33
N ASN A 57 3.84 10.42 -1.07
CA ASN A 57 3.50 9.13 -0.47
C ASN A 57 1.98 8.88 -0.49
N TYR A 58 1.18 9.90 -0.18
CA TYR A 58 -0.27 9.81 -0.29
C TYR A 58 -0.71 9.49 -1.73
N GLN A 59 -0.12 10.12 -2.75
CA GLN A 59 -0.48 9.85 -4.15
C GLN A 59 -0.13 8.42 -4.57
N LEU A 60 1.02 7.88 -4.13
CA LEU A 60 1.39 6.49 -4.36
C LEU A 60 0.43 5.51 -3.69
N ASP A 61 0.12 5.72 -2.42
CA ASP A 61 -0.82 4.87 -1.69
C ASP A 61 -2.21 4.92 -2.33
N LYS A 62 -2.63 6.10 -2.80
CA LYS A 62 -3.88 6.28 -3.53
C LYS A 62 -3.89 5.49 -4.83
N GLN A 63 -2.83 5.60 -5.66
CA GLN A 63 -2.72 4.87 -6.93
C GLN A 63 -2.73 3.35 -6.70
N ARG A 64 -1.97 2.85 -5.73
CA ARG A 64 -1.95 1.44 -5.37
C ARG A 64 -3.33 0.95 -4.92
N PHE A 65 -4.01 1.72 -4.11
CA PHE A 65 -5.36 1.41 -3.66
C PHE A 65 -6.37 1.41 -4.82
N GLU A 66 -6.35 2.43 -5.67
CA GLU A 66 -7.22 2.53 -6.86
C GLU A 66 -6.94 1.38 -7.85
N HIS A 67 -5.67 1.01 -8.04
CA HIS A 67 -5.29 -0.15 -8.86
C HIS A 67 -5.86 -1.44 -8.26
N THR A 68 -5.72 -1.65 -6.97
CA THR A 68 -6.30 -2.81 -6.28
C THR A 68 -7.82 -2.84 -6.43
N LEU A 69 -8.50 -1.71 -6.26
CA LEU A 69 -9.95 -1.62 -6.46
C LEU A 69 -10.35 -1.90 -7.91
N SER A 70 -9.54 -1.53 -8.89
CA SER A 70 -9.84 -1.76 -10.30
C SER A 70 -9.80 -3.24 -10.69
N THR A 71 -9.10 -4.07 -9.93
CA THR A 71 -9.09 -5.54 -10.10
C THR A 71 -10.37 -6.19 -9.61
N PHE A 72 -11.17 -5.50 -8.79
CA PHE A 72 -12.51 -5.91 -8.43
C PHE A 72 -13.50 -5.53 -9.53
N ASN A 73 -14.00 -6.49 -10.29
CA ASN A 73 -14.99 -6.24 -11.34
C ASN A 73 -16.18 -5.40 -10.84
N CYS A 74 -16.28 -4.18 -11.35
CA CYS A 74 -17.45 -3.30 -11.54
C CYS A 74 -18.48 -3.10 -10.42
N THR A 75 -18.52 -3.81 -9.32
CA THR A 75 -19.53 -3.63 -8.26
C THR A 75 -19.20 -2.51 -7.25
N TRP A 76 -18.03 -1.94 -7.33
CA TRP A 76 -17.49 -1.01 -6.34
C TRP A 76 -17.63 0.46 -6.72
N ARG A 77 -18.69 0.78 -7.42
CA ARG A 77 -19.03 2.16 -7.77
C ARG A 77 -19.31 2.96 -6.48
N GLY A 78 -18.47 3.95 -6.22
CA GLY A 78 -18.67 4.87 -5.08
C GLY A 78 -17.61 4.81 -4.00
N ILE A 79 -16.66 3.84 -4.04
CA ILE A 79 -15.50 3.88 -3.17
C ILE A 79 -14.52 4.91 -3.71
N ARG A 80 -14.12 5.84 -2.88
CA ARG A 80 -13.22 6.92 -3.25
C ARG A 80 -12.09 7.06 -2.24
N ALA A 81 -10.87 7.11 -2.75
CA ALA A 81 -9.73 7.53 -1.96
C ALA A 81 -9.76 9.06 -1.80
N SER A 82 -9.63 9.54 -0.58
CA SER A 82 -9.53 10.96 -0.25
C SER A 82 -8.43 11.20 0.76
N GLN A 83 -7.98 12.45 0.86
CA GLN A 83 -6.97 12.84 1.85
C GLN A 83 -7.66 13.58 3.00
N THR A 84 -7.29 13.21 4.22
CA THR A 84 -7.68 13.95 5.42
C THR A 84 -6.47 13.97 6.37
N GLY A 85 -6.03 15.17 6.75
CA GLY A 85 -4.88 15.33 7.64
C GLY A 85 -3.56 14.74 7.12
N GLY A 86 -3.34 14.68 5.78
CA GLY A 86 -2.15 14.09 5.18
C GLY A 86 -2.18 12.56 5.06
N GLN A 87 -3.28 11.91 5.49
CA GLN A 87 -3.45 10.46 5.43
C GLN A 87 -4.46 10.06 4.35
N LEU A 88 -4.25 8.88 3.76
CA LEU A 88 -5.22 8.26 2.86
C LEU A 88 -6.44 7.81 3.65
N VAL A 89 -7.61 8.33 3.28
CA VAL A 89 -8.90 7.94 3.85
C VAL A 89 -9.76 7.35 2.75
N VAL A 90 -10.26 6.15 2.98
CA VAL A 90 -11.17 5.46 2.05
C VAL A 90 -12.59 5.79 2.46
N LYS A 91 -13.34 6.44 1.57
CA LYS A 91 -14.77 6.69 1.73
C LYS A 91 -15.56 5.56 1.11
N PHE A 92 -16.39 4.92 1.91
CA PHE A 92 -17.30 3.87 1.48
C PHE A 92 -18.65 4.47 1.07
N PRO A 93 -19.39 3.83 0.14
CA PRO A 93 -20.79 4.13 -0.08
C PRO A 93 -21.61 3.91 1.20
N GLU A 94 -22.80 4.50 1.27
CA GLU A 94 -23.71 4.25 2.38
C GLU A 94 -24.08 2.76 2.43
N ALA A 95 -24.30 2.24 3.63
CA ALA A 95 -24.54 0.81 3.88
C ALA A 95 -25.73 0.22 3.10
N ILE A 96 -26.69 1.06 2.71
CA ILE A 96 -27.85 0.66 1.88
C ILE A 96 -27.47 0.30 0.42
N HIS A 97 -26.28 0.70 -0.03
CA HIS A 97 -25.82 0.52 -1.42
C HIS A 97 -24.79 -0.61 -1.59
N ILE A 98 -24.40 -1.26 -0.51
CA ILE A 98 -23.44 -2.37 -0.53
C ILE A 98 -23.96 -3.57 0.26
N SER A 99 -23.73 -4.79 -0.26
CA SER A 99 -24.04 -6.01 0.47
C SER A 99 -23.12 -6.18 1.68
N ASN A 100 -23.54 -6.96 2.66
CA ASN A 100 -22.72 -7.25 3.84
C ASN A 100 -21.38 -7.89 3.43
N GLY A 101 -21.40 -8.88 2.55
CA GLY A 101 -20.18 -9.52 2.08
C GLY A 101 -19.23 -8.57 1.35
N GLN A 102 -19.77 -7.65 0.54
CA GLN A 102 -18.96 -6.60 -0.08
C GLN A 102 -18.32 -5.68 0.96
N ARG A 103 -19.04 -5.31 1.98
CA ARG A 103 -18.50 -4.48 3.07
C ARG A 103 -17.39 -5.21 3.82
N ASP A 104 -17.57 -6.49 4.09
CA ASP A 104 -16.61 -7.28 4.87
C ASP A 104 -15.29 -7.46 4.10
N ILE A 105 -15.34 -7.79 2.80
CA ILE A 105 -14.12 -7.88 1.99
C ILE A 105 -13.42 -6.52 1.84
N LEU A 106 -14.16 -5.42 1.71
CA LEU A 106 -13.58 -4.07 1.68
C LEU A 106 -12.89 -3.70 2.97
N THR A 107 -13.52 -4.02 4.08
CA THR A 107 -12.94 -3.80 5.41
C THR A 107 -11.63 -4.57 5.51
N PHE A 108 -11.62 -5.83 5.10
CA PHE A 108 -10.43 -6.65 5.08
C PHE A 108 -9.31 -6.06 4.24
N ILE A 109 -9.59 -5.63 3.01
CA ILE A 109 -8.59 -5.00 2.14
C ILE A 109 -8.07 -3.70 2.74
N SER A 110 -8.96 -2.88 3.30
CA SER A 110 -8.55 -1.64 3.97
C SER A 110 -7.63 -1.90 5.16
N MET A 111 -7.85 -3.00 5.89
CA MET A 111 -6.95 -3.45 6.96
C MET A 111 -5.60 -3.89 6.42
N LEU A 112 -5.53 -4.60 5.30
CA LEU A 112 -4.27 -4.98 4.65
C LEU A 112 -3.47 -3.73 4.22
N PHE A 113 -4.11 -2.74 3.61
CA PHE A 113 -3.46 -1.49 3.25
C PHE A 113 -2.94 -0.72 4.47
N ARG A 114 -3.71 -0.69 5.54
CA ARG A 114 -3.27 -0.09 6.80
C ARG A 114 -2.09 -0.84 7.41
N ALA A 115 -2.13 -2.18 7.40
CA ALA A 115 -1.03 -3.01 7.86
C ALA A 115 0.26 -2.73 7.07
N ARG A 116 0.17 -2.56 5.73
CA ARG A 116 1.32 -2.23 4.88
C ARG A 116 2.08 -1.01 5.36
N GLN A 117 1.39 0.02 5.86
CA GLN A 117 2.02 1.24 6.36
C GLN A 117 2.91 1.00 7.59
N HIS A 118 2.64 -0.07 8.33
CA HIS A 118 3.36 -0.44 9.56
C HIS A 118 4.41 -1.55 9.35
N LEU A 119 4.26 -2.37 8.30
CA LEU A 119 5.14 -3.50 7.99
C LEU A 119 6.37 -3.03 7.18
N LYS A 120 7.31 -2.36 7.86
CA LYS A 120 8.46 -1.70 7.22
C LYS A 120 9.77 -2.50 7.27
N LYS A 121 9.81 -3.62 7.99
CA LYS A 121 11.02 -4.43 8.17
C LYS A 121 11.24 -5.38 6.99
N ASP A 122 12.44 -5.93 6.87
CA ASP A 122 12.78 -6.94 5.86
C ASP A 122 12.02 -8.26 6.05
N ALA A 123 11.65 -8.57 7.30
CA ALA A 123 10.81 -9.70 7.64
C ALA A 123 9.66 -9.25 8.55
N ASN A 124 8.44 -9.57 8.15
CA ASN A 124 7.23 -9.14 8.83
C ASN A 124 6.32 -10.35 9.06
N ILE A 125 5.58 -10.33 10.16
CA ILE A 125 4.52 -11.30 10.46
C ILE A 125 3.20 -10.54 10.44
N LEU A 126 2.21 -11.07 9.71
CA LEU A 126 0.84 -10.57 9.66
C LEU A 126 -0.08 -11.62 10.27
N ILE A 127 -0.68 -11.30 11.42
CA ILE A 127 -1.66 -12.17 12.06
C ILE A 127 -3.06 -11.73 11.60
N ILE A 128 -3.82 -12.66 11.05
CA ILE A 128 -5.20 -12.48 10.59
C ILE A 128 -6.06 -13.41 11.44
N ASP A 129 -6.85 -12.82 12.33
CA ASP A 129 -7.63 -13.56 13.32
C ASP A 129 -9.11 -13.48 12.99
N GLU A 130 -9.77 -14.64 12.88
CA GLU A 130 -11.22 -14.85 12.68
C GLU A 130 -11.86 -14.17 11.46
N VAL A 131 -11.10 -13.41 10.65
CA VAL A 131 -11.67 -12.65 9.52
C VAL A 131 -12.35 -13.57 8.51
N PHE A 132 -11.80 -14.76 8.30
CA PHE A 132 -12.31 -15.72 7.31
C PHE A 132 -13.59 -16.42 7.75
N ASP A 133 -13.88 -16.46 9.04
CA ASP A 133 -15.03 -17.17 9.60
C ASP A 133 -16.36 -16.49 9.27
N TYR A 134 -16.30 -15.22 8.90
CA TYR A 134 -17.47 -14.40 8.55
C TYR A 134 -17.65 -14.17 7.06
N LEU A 135 -16.73 -14.67 6.21
CA LEU A 135 -16.79 -14.50 4.76
C LEU A 135 -17.55 -15.66 4.11
N ASP A 136 -18.42 -15.36 3.16
CA ASP A 136 -18.98 -16.38 2.26
C ASP A 136 -17.90 -16.92 1.31
N ASP A 137 -18.18 -18.03 0.61
CA ASP A 137 -17.20 -18.73 -0.24
C ASP A 137 -16.60 -17.83 -1.33
N ALA A 138 -17.39 -16.92 -1.90
CA ALA A 138 -16.93 -16.01 -2.94
C ALA A 138 -15.98 -14.95 -2.37
N ASN A 139 -16.31 -14.39 -1.21
CA ASN A 139 -15.49 -13.41 -0.52
C ASN A 139 -14.24 -14.07 0.11
N LEU A 140 -14.33 -15.32 0.54
CA LEU A 140 -13.19 -16.12 1.00
C LEU A 140 -12.16 -16.29 -0.12
N THR A 141 -12.60 -16.65 -1.32
CA THR A 141 -11.73 -16.77 -2.50
C THR A 141 -11.07 -15.41 -2.83
N ALA A 142 -11.85 -14.33 -2.79
CA ALA A 142 -11.33 -12.99 -2.99
C ALA A 142 -10.28 -12.62 -1.93
N ALA A 143 -10.55 -12.87 -0.65
CA ALA A 143 -9.61 -12.60 0.45
C ALA A 143 -8.29 -13.38 0.28
N GLN A 144 -8.33 -14.65 -0.12
CA GLN A 144 -7.16 -15.46 -0.42
C GLN A 144 -6.34 -14.86 -1.57
N TYR A 145 -6.99 -14.40 -2.64
CA TYR A 145 -6.34 -13.72 -3.74
C TYR A 145 -5.60 -12.46 -3.26
N TYR A 146 -6.24 -11.64 -2.43
CA TYR A 146 -5.61 -10.40 -1.92
C TYR A 146 -4.44 -10.66 -1.01
N ILE A 147 -4.49 -11.66 -0.13
CA ILE A 147 -3.34 -12.06 0.69
C ILE A 147 -2.19 -12.50 -0.20
N THR A 148 -2.47 -13.32 -1.21
CA THR A 148 -1.45 -13.82 -2.13
C THR A 148 -0.79 -12.66 -2.89
N THR A 149 -1.58 -11.72 -3.38
CA THR A 149 -1.08 -10.50 -4.05
C THR A 149 -0.26 -9.65 -3.08
N PHE A 150 -0.73 -9.49 -1.85
CA PHE A 150 -0.04 -8.73 -0.81
C PHE A 150 1.32 -9.34 -0.45
N ILE A 151 1.41 -10.68 -0.34
CA ILE A 151 2.68 -11.40 -0.13
C ILE A 151 3.63 -11.18 -1.33
N LYS A 152 3.09 -11.29 -2.54
CA LYS A 152 3.86 -11.08 -3.76
C LYS A 152 4.46 -9.67 -3.81
N ASP A 153 3.66 -8.65 -3.52
CA ASP A 153 4.12 -7.26 -3.49
C ASP A 153 5.30 -7.05 -2.51
N PHE A 154 5.23 -7.69 -1.32
CA PHE A 154 6.33 -7.64 -0.35
C PHE A 154 7.59 -8.32 -0.88
N ASN A 155 7.44 -9.47 -1.55
CA ASN A 155 8.57 -10.21 -2.15
C ASN A 155 9.19 -9.39 -3.29
N ASP A 156 8.39 -8.74 -4.12
CA ASP A 156 8.85 -7.88 -5.22
C ASP A 156 9.62 -6.65 -4.68
N GLU A 157 9.27 -6.17 -3.48
CA GLU A 157 10.01 -5.14 -2.74
C GLU A 157 11.28 -5.67 -2.02
N GLY A 158 11.60 -6.95 -2.16
CA GLY A 158 12.72 -7.59 -1.47
C GLY A 158 12.50 -7.85 0.02
N LYS A 159 11.25 -7.75 0.48
CA LYS A 159 10.82 -8.00 1.86
C LYS A 159 10.14 -9.36 1.97
N ARG A 160 10.08 -9.91 3.17
CA ARG A 160 9.38 -11.17 3.47
C ARG A 160 8.18 -10.90 4.35
N LEU A 161 7.03 -11.47 3.97
CA LEU A 161 5.79 -11.43 4.74
C LEU A 161 5.33 -12.85 5.05
N TYR A 162 5.09 -13.12 6.33
CA TYR A 162 4.60 -14.40 6.84
C TYR A 162 3.19 -14.21 7.41
N PRO A 163 2.13 -14.53 6.66
CA PRO A 163 0.77 -14.48 7.19
C PRO A 163 0.52 -15.69 8.09
N ILE A 164 -0.06 -15.45 9.26
CA ILE A 164 -0.59 -16.45 10.18
C ILE A 164 -2.10 -16.24 10.21
N ILE A 165 -2.85 -17.23 9.75
CA ILE A 165 -4.31 -17.18 9.69
C ILE A 165 -4.84 -18.04 10.82
N LEU A 166 -5.60 -17.42 11.72
CA LEU A 166 -6.34 -18.09 12.78
C LEU A 166 -7.80 -18.15 12.36
N THR A 167 -8.37 -19.36 12.30
CA THR A 167 -9.73 -19.59 11.83
C THR A 167 -10.33 -20.79 12.54
N HIS A 168 -11.64 -20.76 12.77
CA HIS A 168 -12.44 -21.88 13.27
C HIS A 168 -12.98 -22.77 12.14
N LEU A 169 -12.69 -22.45 10.87
CA LEU A 169 -13.14 -23.23 9.74
C LEU A 169 -12.50 -24.63 9.80
N ASP A 170 -13.34 -25.64 10.02
CA ASP A 170 -12.91 -27.03 9.91
C ASP A 170 -12.51 -27.36 8.48
N ARG A 171 -11.32 -27.91 8.32
CA ARG A 171 -10.91 -28.50 7.03
C ARG A 171 -11.79 -29.72 6.77
N LYS A 172 -12.77 -29.58 5.89
CA LYS A 172 -13.45 -30.72 5.27
C LYS A 172 -12.63 -31.25 4.11
#